data_877eb6df7dea82315b8de9842a66b468
#
_entry.id   877eb6df7dea82315b8de9842a66b468
#
_cell.length_a   1.000
_cell.length_b   1.000
_cell.length_c   1.000
_cell.angle_alpha   90.00
_cell.angle_beta   90.00
_cell.angle_gamma   90.00
#
_symmetry.space_group_name_H-M   'P 1'
#
loop_
_entity.id
_entity.type
_entity.pdbx_description
1 polymer ?
#
loop_
_entity_poly.entity_id
_entity_poly.type
_entity_poly.pdbx_seq_one_letter_code
_entity_poly.pdbx_strand_id
1 'polypeptide(L)'
;MIITQVICEILRIDAVEAKTASSQDAIVVRVITDTGLEGIGEADSAPEVVQAIIDAPFSHNIACGLRELLLGENPLETERLWQKMYRQTMYFGRSSVTITAMAAIDMALWDLKGKHFQQPIHRLLGGKQHDRILAYASILF
;
A
#
# COMPACT_ATOMS: atom_id res chain seq x y z
N MET A 1 -2.11 -9.28 17.62
CA MET A 1 -1.82 -9.34 16.16
C MET A 1 -0.79 -8.26 15.86
N ILE A 2 0.32 -8.66 15.29
CA ILE A 2 1.41 -7.75 14.91
C ILE A 2 1.83 -8.03 13.46
N ILE A 3 2.33 -7.03 12.77
CA ILE A 3 2.88 -7.16 11.43
C ILE A 3 4.21 -7.89 11.50
N THR A 4 4.35 -8.98 10.76
CA THR A 4 5.57 -9.78 10.69
C THR A 4 6.31 -9.62 9.37
N GLN A 5 5.59 -9.29 8.29
CA GLN A 5 6.18 -9.09 6.97
C GLN A 5 5.44 -8.01 6.20
N VAL A 6 6.19 -7.27 5.38
CA VAL A 6 5.69 -6.39 4.32
C VAL A 6 6.43 -6.80 3.05
N ILE A 7 5.71 -7.27 2.05
CA ILE A 7 6.26 -7.84 0.82
C ILE A 7 5.81 -6.99 -0.37
N CYS A 8 6.74 -6.67 -1.27
CA CYS A 8 6.45 -6.02 -2.54
C CYS A 8 6.59 -7.03 -3.67
N GLU A 9 5.57 -7.18 -4.49
CA GLU A 9 5.54 -8.05 -5.67
C GLU A 9 5.33 -7.19 -6.92
N ILE A 10 6.32 -7.16 -7.80
CA ILE A 10 6.21 -6.43 -9.07
C ILE A 10 5.62 -7.36 -10.12
N LEU A 11 4.48 -6.97 -10.66
CA LEU A 11 3.82 -7.65 -11.78
C LEU A 11 4.09 -6.85 -13.06
N ARG A 12 4.53 -7.51 -14.11
CA ARG A 12 4.87 -6.87 -15.38
C ARG A 12 4.47 -7.75 -16.55
N ILE A 13 3.97 -7.16 -17.62
CA ILE A 13 3.77 -7.88 -18.87
C ILE A 13 5.12 -8.19 -19.53
N ASP A 14 5.20 -9.30 -20.29
CA ASP A 14 6.46 -9.80 -20.85
C ASP A 14 7.14 -8.82 -21.82
N ALA A 15 6.35 -8.01 -22.53
CA ALA A 15 6.87 -7.03 -23.50
C ALA A 15 6.24 -5.65 -23.21
N VAL A 16 7.00 -4.78 -22.55
CA VAL A 16 6.62 -3.39 -22.32
C VAL A 16 6.78 -2.59 -23.60
N GLU A 17 5.72 -1.91 -24.04
CA GLU A 17 5.71 -1.08 -25.24
C GLU A 17 5.74 0.41 -24.90
N ALA A 18 6.64 1.15 -25.53
CA ALA A 18 6.74 2.61 -25.34
C ALA A 18 5.60 3.41 -25.96
N LYS A 19 4.71 2.75 -26.71
CA LYS A 19 3.62 3.40 -27.47
C LYS A 19 2.37 3.71 -26.64
N THR A 20 2.26 3.13 -25.47
CA THR A 20 1.07 3.32 -24.62
C THR A 20 1.39 4.24 -23.43
N ALA A 21 0.39 5.03 -23.04
CA ALA A 21 0.46 5.83 -21.81
C ALA A 21 -0.13 5.09 -20.60
N SER A 22 -0.54 3.82 -20.79
CA SER A 22 -1.09 3.02 -19.69
C SER A 22 -0.01 2.25 -18.94
N SER A 23 -0.30 1.99 -17.68
CA SER A 23 0.53 1.11 -16.85
C SER A 23 0.58 -0.30 -17.45
N GLN A 24 1.78 -0.81 -17.67
CA GLN A 24 2.04 -2.16 -18.17
C GLN A 24 2.66 -3.04 -17.09
N ASP A 25 2.77 -2.48 -15.92
CA ASP A 25 3.24 -3.10 -14.69
C ASP A 25 2.45 -2.57 -13.49
N ALA A 26 2.53 -3.28 -12.39
CA ALA A 26 1.93 -2.90 -11.12
C ALA A 26 2.81 -3.39 -9.97
N ILE A 27 2.69 -2.76 -8.83
CA ILE A 27 3.27 -3.26 -7.60
C ILE A 27 2.16 -3.59 -6.60
N VAL A 28 2.16 -4.83 -6.13
CA VAL A 28 1.29 -5.31 -5.08
C VAL A 28 2.07 -5.33 -3.77
N VAL A 29 1.47 -4.76 -2.73
CA VAL A 29 2.02 -4.76 -1.38
C VAL A 29 1.18 -5.69 -0.51
N ARG A 30 1.85 -6.66 0.13
CA ARG A 30 1.24 -7.60 1.05
C ARG A 30 1.74 -7.33 2.47
N VAL A 31 0.82 -7.16 3.40
CA VAL A 31 1.12 -7.01 4.83
C VAL A 31 0.63 -8.27 5.55
N ILE A 32 1.56 -9.00 6.16
CA ILE A 32 1.29 -10.31 6.80
C ILE A 32 1.50 -10.17 8.30
N THR A 33 0.63 -10.83 9.07
CA THR A 33 0.64 -10.79 10.53
C THR A 33 1.08 -12.11 11.15
N ASP A 34 1.40 -12.08 12.44
CA ASP A 34 1.70 -13.26 13.27
C ASP A 34 0.55 -14.27 13.38
N THR A 35 -0.67 -13.86 13.05
CA THR A 35 -1.85 -14.75 13.01
C THR A 35 -2.04 -15.43 11.65
N GLY A 36 -1.20 -15.12 10.66
CA GLY A 36 -1.34 -15.59 9.28
C GLY A 36 -2.37 -14.79 8.45
N LEU A 37 -3.02 -13.80 9.05
CA LEU A 37 -3.90 -12.90 8.30
C LEU A 37 -3.06 -11.98 7.41
N GLU A 38 -3.53 -11.78 6.19
CA GLU A 38 -2.87 -10.98 5.17
C GLU A 38 -3.78 -9.91 4.60
N GLY A 39 -3.24 -8.71 4.39
CA GLY A 39 -3.88 -7.64 3.63
C GLY A 39 -3.10 -7.29 2.38
N ILE A 40 -3.81 -6.84 1.36
CA ILE A 40 -3.27 -6.54 0.03
C ILE A 40 -3.61 -5.10 -0.36
N GLY A 41 -2.63 -4.39 -0.89
CA GLY A 41 -2.79 -3.09 -1.52
C GLY A 41 -1.97 -2.99 -2.80
N GLU A 42 -2.25 -1.99 -3.59
CA GLU A 42 -1.61 -1.75 -4.89
C GLU A 42 -1.16 -0.29 -4.99
N ALA A 43 -0.11 -0.03 -5.76
CA ALA A 43 0.32 1.31 -6.13
C ALA A 43 0.45 1.47 -7.64
N ASP A 44 -0.15 2.51 -8.17
CA ASP A 44 0.00 2.93 -9.58
C ASP A 44 1.11 3.97 -9.69
N SER A 45 2.33 3.49 -9.89
CA SER A 45 3.54 4.30 -10.12
C SER A 45 4.65 3.38 -10.66
N ALA A 46 5.85 3.90 -10.88
CA ALA A 46 7.01 3.08 -11.25
C ALA A 46 7.30 2.05 -10.13
N PRO A 47 7.09 0.75 -10.35
CA PRO A 47 7.10 -0.26 -9.30
C PRO A 47 8.42 -0.32 -8.52
N GLU A 48 9.56 -0.23 -9.20
CA GLU A 48 10.87 -0.30 -8.57
C GLU A 48 11.14 0.90 -7.66
N VAL A 49 10.60 2.08 -7.99
CA VAL A 49 10.74 3.28 -7.14
C VAL A 49 9.88 3.15 -5.90
N VAL A 50 8.65 2.67 -6.03
CA VAL A 50 7.76 2.37 -4.90
C VAL A 50 8.41 1.32 -3.99
N GLN A 51 8.91 0.23 -4.58
CA GLN A 51 9.60 -0.83 -3.84
C GLN A 51 10.81 -0.27 -3.08
N ALA A 52 11.62 0.57 -3.72
CA ALA A 52 12.80 1.17 -3.07
C ALA A 52 12.42 2.00 -1.83
N ILE A 53 11.29 2.71 -1.86
CA ILE A 53 10.79 3.48 -0.71
C ILE A 53 10.33 2.55 0.41
N ILE A 54 9.67 1.45 0.08
CA ILE A 54 9.19 0.48 1.07
C ILE A 54 10.37 -0.27 1.69
N ASP A 55 11.33 -0.70 0.88
CA ASP A 55 12.42 -1.59 1.26
C ASP A 55 13.68 -0.87 1.74
N ALA A 56 13.73 0.46 1.65
CA ALA A 56 14.88 1.22 2.11
C ALA A 56 15.22 0.87 3.58
N PRO A 57 16.51 0.66 3.90
CA PRO A 57 16.89 0.39 5.28
C PRO A 57 16.69 1.61 6.17
N PHE A 58 16.64 1.40 7.48
CA PHE A 58 16.69 2.49 8.44
C PHE A 58 17.99 3.27 8.28
N SER A 59 17.87 4.58 8.10
CA SER A 59 19.00 5.52 8.11
C SER A 59 18.98 6.34 9.40
N HIS A 60 17.87 7.01 9.66
CA HIS A 60 17.63 7.78 10.90
C HIS A 60 16.14 8.12 11.01
N ASN A 61 15.72 8.72 12.13
CA ASN A 61 14.31 8.88 12.54
C ASN A 61 13.37 9.59 11.54
N ILE A 62 13.90 10.25 10.52
CA ILE A 62 13.12 10.94 9.48
C ILE A 62 13.50 10.48 8.06
N ALA A 63 14.25 9.38 7.97
CA ALA A 63 14.64 8.71 6.73
C ALA A 63 14.71 7.20 6.98
N CYS A 64 13.56 6.54 6.89
CA CYS A 64 13.42 5.12 7.14
C CYS A 64 12.45 4.51 6.13
N GLY A 65 12.79 3.35 5.60
CA GLY A 65 11.90 2.61 4.71
C GLY A 65 10.61 2.20 5.41
N LEU A 66 9.52 2.14 4.65
CA LEU A 66 8.19 1.92 5.21
C LEU A 66 8.05 0.54 5.86
N ARG A 67 8.72 -0.49 5.34
CA ARG A 67 8.76 -1.83 5.93
C ARG A 67 9.28 -1.78 7.38
N GLU A 68 10.42 -1.16 7.59
CA GLU A 68 11.05 -1.07 8.91
C GLU A 68 10.16 -0.38 9.95
N LEU A 69 9.35 0.58 9.50
CA LEU A 69 8.42 1.31 10.37
C LEU A 69 7.24 0.47 10.85
N LEU A 70 6.90 -0.57 10.10
CA LEU A 70 5.67 -1.33 10.28
C LEU A 70 5.89 -2.66 11.01
N LEU A 71 7.07 -3.25 10.91
CA LEU A 71 7.37 -4.51 11.59
C LEU A 71 7.15 -4.40 13.10
N GLY A 72 6.43 -5.37 13.67
CA GLY A 72 6.06 -5.42 15.07
C GLY A 72 4.89 -4.53 15.49
N GLU A 73 4.36 -3.70 14.59
CA GLU A 73 3.23 -2.81 14.85
C GLU A 73 1.89 -3.54 14.78
N ASN A 74 0.87 -2.96 15.42
CA ASN A 74 -0.50 -3.43 15.34
C ASN A 74 -1.18 -2.90 14.06
N PRO A 75 -1.53 -3.75 13.08
CA PRO A 75 -2.09 -3.32 11.80
C PRO A 75 -3.47 -2.68 11.90
N LEU A 76 -4.18 -2.84 13.02
CA LEU A 76 -5.51 -2.25 13.21
C LEU A 76 -5.45 -0.74 13.52
N GLU A 77 -4.29 -0.22 13.87
CA GLU A 77 -4.07 1.20 14.18
C GLU A 77 -3.72 2.01 12.93
N THR A 78 -4.54 1.91 11.91
CA THR A 78 -4.29 2.44 10.56
C THR A 78 -3.88 3.91 10.55
N GLU A 79 -4.63 4.78 11.27
CA GLU A 79 -4.31 6.21 11.34
C GLU A 79 -2.96 6.49 12.02
N ARG A 80 -2.66 5.79 13.12
CA ARG A 80 -1.37 5.94 13.82
C ARG A 80 -0.21 5.52 12.91
N LEU A 81 -0.38 4.41 12.17
CA LEU A 81 0.64 3.93 11.24
C LEU A 81 0.83 4.87 10.06
N TRP A 82 -0.26 5.42 9.51
CA TRP A 82 -0.18 6.46 8.49
C TRP A 82 0.65 7.66 8.96
N GLN A 83 0.35 8.18 10.15
CA GLN A 83 1.08 9.31 10.73
C GLN A 83 2.55 8.98 11.00
N LYS A 84 2.85 7.74 11.43
CA LYS A 84 4.22 7.27 11.63
C LYS A 84 4.99 7.26 10.31
N MET A 85 4.43 6.65 9.26
CA MET A 85 5.03 6.62 7.93
C MET A 85 5.26 8.03 7.39
N TYR A 86 4.25 8.91 7.48
CA TYR A 86 4.32 10.28 6.98
C TYR A 86 5.42 11.12 7.65
N ARG A 87 5.62 10.94 8.95
CA ARG A 87 6.65 11.69 9.71
C ARG A 87 8.04 11.16 9.44
N GLN A 88 8.20 9.85 9.33
CA GLN A 88 9.51 9.21 9.24
C GLN A 88 10.05 9.05 7.80
N THR A 89 9.29 9.49 6.81
CA THR A 89 9.73 9.60 5.41
C THR A 89 10.01 11.04 4.98
N MET A 90 10.26 11.94 5.93
CA MET A 90 10.42 13.37 5.65
C MET A 90 11.48 13.64 4.58
N TYR A 91 12.60 12.96 4.61
CA TYR A 91 13.68 13.12 3.63
C TYR A 91 13.42 12.44 2.28
N PHE A 92 12.47 11.50 2.21
CA PHE A 92 12.05 10.91 0.92
C PHE A 92 11.08 11.81 0.16
N GLY A 93 10.56 12.85 0.83
CA GLY A 93 9.50 13.70 0.32
C GLY A 93 8.11 13.23 0.78
N ARG A 94 7.20 14.17 0.96
CA ARG A 94 5.82 13.93 1.44
C ARG A 94 4.80 14.16 0.32
N SER A 95 5.16 13.85 -0.90
CA SER A 95 4.32 13.99 -2.07
C SER A 95 4.72 12.95 -3.11
N SER A 96 3.91 12.83 -4.18
CA SER A 96 4.21 11.93 -5.28
C SER A 96 4.45 10.48 -4.82
N VAL A 97 5.51 9.83 -5.29
CA VAL A 97 5.75 8.38 -5.13
C VAL A 97 5.81 7.90 -3.67
N THR A 98 6.25 8.72 -2.73
CA THR A 98 6.25 8.34 -1.30
C THR A 98 4.82 8.19 -0.78
N ILE A 99 3.91 9.10 -1.14
CA ILE A 99 2.50 9.00 -0.76
C ILE A 99 1.84 7.82 -1.49
N THR A 100 2.21 7.54 -2.73
CA THR A 100 1.73 6.37 -3.47
C THR A 100 2.14 5.07 -2.77
N ALA A 101 3.39 4.96 -2.32
CA ALA A 101 3.87 3.82 -1.54
C ALA A 101 3.12 3.67 -0.20
N MET A 102 2.88 4.78 0.50
CA MET A 102 2.09 4.79 1.73
C MET A 102 0.64 4.37 1.48
N ALA A 103 0.03 4.82 0.38
CA ALA A 103 -1.34 4.47 0.02
C ALA A 103 -1.51 2.96 -0.23
N ALA A 104 -0.55 2.32 -0.90
CA ALA A 104 -0.57 0.87 -1.08
C ALA A 104 -0.55 0.12 0.27
N ILE A 105 0.28 0.57 1.20
CA ILE A 105 0.32 -0.01 2.55
C ILE A 105 -0.99 0.27 3.30
N ASP A 106 -1.53 1.48 3.22
CA ASP A 106 -2.78 1.83 3.89
C ASP A 106 -3.96 0.98 3.38
N MET A 107 -4.05 0.76 2.07
CA MET A 107 -5.03 -0.17 1.50
C MET A 107 -4.86 -1.58 2.06
N ALA A 108 -3.63 -2.08 2.18
CA ALA A 108 -3.36 -3.39 2.77
C ALA A 108 -3.77 -3.45 4.26
N LEU A 109 -3.53 -2.39 5.02
CA LEU A 109 -3.96 -2.30 6.43
C LEU A 109 -5.48 -2.27 6.56
N TRP A 110 -6.18 -1.55 5.68
CA TRP A 110 -7.65 -1.54 5.66
C TRP A 110 -8.23 -2.89 5.22
N ASP A 111 -7.60 -3.59 4.27
CA ASP A 111 -8.00 -4.94 3.87
C ASP A 111 -7.83 -5.93 5.05
N LEU A 112 -6.70 -5.88 5.75
CA LEU A 112 -6.48 -6.62 7.00
C LEU A 112 -7.56 -6.34 8.03
N LYS A 113 -7.87 -5.06 8.25
CA LYS A 113 -8.90 -4.63 9.21
C LYS A 113 -10.27 -5.15 8.83
N GLY A 114 -10.64 -5.09 7.55
CA GLY A 114 -11.87 -5.67 7.03
C GLY A 114 -11.96 -7.18 7.26
N LYS A 115 -10.89 -7.90 6.96
CA LYS A 115 -10.78 -9.37 7.18
C LYS A 115 -10.85 -9.71 8.67
N HIS A 116 -10.13 -8.97 9.52
CA HIS A 116 -10.12 -9.19 10.97
C HIS A 116 -11.52 -9.04 11.59
N PHE A 117 -12.25 -7.99 11.24
CA PHE A 117 -13.60 -7.74 11.75
C PHE A 117 -14.69 -8.46 10.94
N GLN A 118 -14.33 -9.19 9.88
CA GLN A 118 -15.28 -9.84 8.96
C GLN A 118 -16.33 -8.85 8.41
N GLN A 119 -15.88 -7.63 8.13
CA GLN A 119 -16.71 -6.57 7.60
C GLN A 119 -16.11 -6.00 6.31
N PRO A 120 -16.94 -5.70 5.31
CA PRO A 120 -16.47 -4.98 4.13
C PRO A 120 -16.01 -3.58 4.52
N ILE A 121 -14.95 -3.09 3.87
CA ILE A 121 -14.29 -1.81 4.20
C ILE A 121 -15.27 -0.64 4.22
N HIS A 122 -16.25 -0.59 3.31
CA HIS A 122 -17.24 0.49 3.30
C HIS A 122 -18.04 0.61 4.60
N ARG A 123 -18.26 -0.49 5.33
CA ARG A 123 -18.92 -0.44 6.64
C ARG A 123 -18.01 0.15 7.71
N LEU A 124 -16.75 -0.16 7.67
CA LEU A 124 -15.74 0.39 8.57
C LEU A 124 -15.50 1.90 8.33
N LEU A 125 -15.75 2.36 7.10
CA LEU A 125 -15.62 3.75 6.69
C LEU A 125 -16.92 4.58 6.83
N GLY A 126 -17.93 4.07 7.51
CA GLY A 126 -19.16 4.82 7.81
C GLY A 126 -20.38 4.42 6.98
N GLY A 127 -20.27 3.41 6.13
CA GLY A 127 -21.41 2.83 5.44
C GLY A 127 -21.44 3.04 3.93
N LYS A 128 -22.45 2.48 3.32
CA LYS A 128 -22.61 2.42 1.88
C LYS A 128 -23.42 3.62 1.38
N GLN A 129 -22.87 4.38 0.44
CA GLN A 129 -23.53 5.53 -0.16
C GLN A 129 -24.39 5.14 -1.38
N HIS A 130 -23.93 4.16 -2.17
CA HIS A 130 -24.59 3.71 -3.38
C HIS A 130 -24.58 2.19 -3.48
N ASP A 131 -25.68 1.60 -3.97
CA ASP A 131 -25.76 0.15 -4.21
C ASP A 131 -24.99 -0.28 -5.46
N ARG A 132 -24.89 0.62 -6.42
CA ARG A 132 -24.17 0.41 -7.67
C ARG A 132 -23.39 1.67 -8.02
N ILE A 133 -22.19 1.48 -8.55
CA ILE A 133 -21.33 2.54 -9.08
C ILE A 133 -21.22 2.31 -10.58
N LEU A 134 -21.37 3.39 -11.37
CA LEU A 134 -21.16 3.33 -12.80
C LEU A 134 -19.68 3.04 -13.07
N ALA A 135 -19.40 1.93 -13.74
CA ALA A 135 -18.05 1.59 -14.14
C ALA A 135 -17.63 2.38 -15.38
N TYR A 136 -16.40 2.86 -15.39
CA TYR A 136 -15.76 3.44 -16.55
C TYR A 136 -14.66 2.50 -17.03
N ALA A 137 -14.74 2.06 -18.28
CA ALA A 137 -13.67 1.27 -18.89
C ALA A 137 -12.67 2.23 -19.56
N SER A 138 -11.49 2.39 -18.93
CA SER A 138 -10.38 3.10 -19.57
C SER A 138 -9.64 2.11 -20.45
N ILE A 139 -10.00 2.06 -21.72
CA ILE A 139 -9.31 1.24 -22.72
C ILE A 139 -8.35 2.19 -23.44
N LEU A 140 -7.06 1.92 -23.30
CA LEU A 140 -6.00 2.67 -23.97
C LEU A 140 -5.63 1.93 -25.26
N PHE A 141 -5.57 2.67 -26.33
CA PHE A 141 -5.27 2.18 -27.68
C PHE A 141 -3.82 2.52 -28.07
#